data_3b4ec7d861ba5350e19c2911db1ea331
#
_entry.id   3b4ec7d861ba5350e19c2911db1ea331
#
_cell.length_a   1.000
_cell.length_b   1.000
_cell.length_c   1.000
_cell.angle_alpha   90.00
_cell.angle_beta   90.00
_cell.angle_gamma   90.00
#
_symmetry.space_group_name_H-M   'P 1'
#
loop_
_entity.id
_entity.type
_entity.pdbx_description
1 polymer ?
#
loop_
_entity_poly.entity_id
_entity_poly.type
_entity_poly.pdbx_seq_one_letter_code
_entity_poly.pdbx_strand_id
1 'polypeptide(L)'
;MTVESASXISQLSTSNPAAGDNISEGDDHIRLIKTVLQTQFPNLSTAAVXPTAAXXNKLGFETGTVMMYASNSIPTTQTISGINDFLLCDGSSFSTSTYSVLFGIIGTTFGGSGGNFNVPDFRTFFPAGVGSGFVLGTSQTATASSGTAVLKVQPINYIIKT
;
A
#
# COMPACT_ATOMS: atom_id res chain seq x y z
N MET A 1 22.98 33.50 20.68
CA MET A 1 22.05 32.92 19.68
C MET A 1 20.85 32.34 20.41
N THR A 2 19.76 32.16 19.71
CA THR A 2 18.53 31.65 20.32
C THR A 2 18.34 30.18 19.93
N VAL A 3 17.76 29.43 20.86
CA VAL A 3 17.34 28.03 20.57
C VAL A 3 16.40 28.07 19.36
N GLU A 4 16.58 27.12 18.43
CA GLU A 4 15.71 27.02 17.25
C GLU A 4 14.25 26.75 17.67
N SER A 5 13.33 27.08 16.78
CA SER A 5 11.91 26.81 16.99
C SER A 5 11.47 25.73 16.01
N ALA A 6 10.93 24.62 16.54
CA ALA A 6 10.48 23.50 15.73
C ALA A 6 9.28 22.83 16.40
N SER A 7 8.33 22.46 15.58
CA SER A 7 7.16 21.65 15.99
C SER A 7 7.08 20.31 15.25
N UNK A 8 7.81 20.16 14.18
CA UNK A 8 7.88 19.03 13.46
C UNK A 8 9.24 18.62 13.39
N ILE A 9 9.38 17.34 13.22
CA ILE A 9 10.74 16.78 13.11
C ILE A 9 11.47 17.37 11.90
N SER A 10 10.77 17.59 10.79
CA SER A 10 11.34 18.15 9.57
C SER A 10 11.85 19.59 9.72
N GLN A 11 11.50 20.26 10.80
CA GLN A 11 11.94 21.62 11.08
C GLN A 11 13.22 21.66 11.92
N LEU A 12 13.64 20.53 12.48
CA LEU A 12 14.88 20.45 13.26
C LEU A 12 16.09 20.63 12.34
N SER A 13 16.98 21.54 12.70
CA SER A 13 18.18 21.83 11.92
C SER A 13 19.34 20.98 12.40
N THR A 14 19.98 20.27 11.45
CA THR A 14 21.18 19.47 11.74
C THR A 14 22.41 20.35 12.02
N SER A 15 22.30 21.68 11.80
CA SER A 15 23.37 22.62 12.10
C SER A 15 23.30 23.14 13.54
N ASN A 16 22.25 22.78 14.28
CA ASN A 16 22.07 23.23 15.68
C ASN A 16 22.28 22.06 16.64
N PRO A 17 22.87 22.28 17.83
CA PRO A 17 23.51 23.53 18.25
C PRO A 17 24.82 23.81 17.48
N ALA A 18 25.06 25.06 17.16
CA ALA A 18 26.27 25.46 16.46
C ALA A 18 27.48 25.44 17.41
N ALA A 19 28.71 25.33 16.82
CA ALA A 19 29.93 25.20 17.61
C ALA A 19 30.18 26.39 18.55
N GLY A 20 29.57 27.55 18.26
CA GLY A 20 29.73 28.75 19.09
C GLY A 20 28.59 29.01 20.08
N ASP A 21 27.63 28.11 20.17
CA ASP A 21 26.50 28.29 21.11
C ASP A 21 26.93 28.07 22.55
N ASN A 22 26.27 28.74 23.47
CA ASN A 22 26.52 28.56 24.88
C ASN A 22 26.10 27.19 25.34
N ILE A 23 26.86 26.60 26.26
CA ILE A 23 26.54 25.33 26.88
C ILE A 23 25.14 25.38 27.52
N SER A 24 24.75 26.53 28.06
CA SER A 24 23.42 26.73 28.68
C SER A 24 22.26 26.61 27.69
N GLU A 25 22.53 26.69 26.36
CA GLU A 25 21.50 26.53 25.35
C GLU A 25 21.39 25.06 24.89
N GLY A 26 22.40 24.22 25.21
CA GLY A 26 22.41 22.81 24.81
C GLY A 26 21.28 22.02 25.42
N ASP A 27 20.95 22.26 26.69
CA ASP A 27 19.84 21.55 27.35
C ASP A 27 18.48 21.98 26.81
N ASP A 28 18.36 23.23 26.35
CA ASP A 28 17.13 23.72 25.71
C ASP A 28 16.92 23.08 24.35
N HIS A 29 17.97 22.85 23.55
CA HIS A 29 17.89 22.10 22.32
C HIS A 29 17.46 20.65 22.58
N ILE A 30 17.99 20.04 23.62
CA ILE A 30 17.60 18.67 24.00
C ILE A 30 16.12 18.63 24.41
N ARG A 31 15.65 19.60 25.18
CA ARG A 31 14.24 19.70 25.59
C ARG A 31 13.34 19.88 24.36
N LEU A 32 13.76 20.71 23.41
CA LEU A 32 13.02 20.94 22.18
C LEU A 32 12.86 19.63 21.40
N ILE A 33 13.97 18.89 21.19
CA ILE A 33 13.95 17.61 20.48
C ILE A 33 12.99 16.63 21.19
N LYS A 34 13.07 16.52 22.52
CA LYS A 34 12.18 15.65 23.29
C LYS A 34 10.72 16.03 23.10
N THR A 35 10.42 17.34 23.13
CA THR A 35 9.06 17.86 22.94
C THR A 35 8.55 17.51 21.54
N VAL A 36 9.37 17.75 20.51
CA VAL A 36 9.01 17.45 19.11
C VAL A 36 8.73 15.96 18.96
N LEU A 37 9.60 15.09 19.50
CA LEU A 37 9.41 13.63 19.40
C LEU A 37 8.13 13.18 20.11
N GLN A 38 7.86 13.70 21.32
CA GLN A 38 6.63 13.34 22.06
C GLN A 38 5.37 13.83 21.35
N THR A 39 5.45 15.00 20.71
CA THR A 39 4.31 15.57 19.96
C THR A 39 4.05 14.80 18.67
N GLN A 40 5.12 14.41 17.97
CA GLN A 40 4.98 13.70 16.69
C GLN A 40 4.61 12.22 16.88
N PHE A 41 4.96 11.63 18.02
CA PHE A 41 4.69 10.22 18.30
C PHE A 41 3.97 10.04 19.64
N PRO A 42 2.76 10.63 19.79
CA PRO A 42 2.08 10.65 21.10
C PRO A 42 1.65 9.26 21.57
N ASN A 43 1.55 8.30 20.67
CA ASN A 43 1.06 6.95 20.99
C ASN A 43 2.19 5.91 21.13
N LEU A 44 3.46 6.33 21.06
CA LEU A 44 4.55 5.40 21.33
C LEU A 44 4.61 5.11 22.83
N SER A 45 4.45 3.84 23.18
CA SER A 45 4.47 3.38 24.57
C SER A 45 5.89 2.94 24.98
N THR A 46 5.98 2.31 26.13
CA THR A 46 7.24 1.75 26.62
C THR A 46 7.69 0.51 25.84
N ALA A 47 6.80 -0.08 25.02
CA ALA A 47 7.14 -1.22 24.19
C ALA A 47 8.01 -0.75 22.99
N ALA A 48 9.05 -1.51 22.69
CA ALA A 48 9.90 -1.20 21.54
C ALA A 48 9.12 -1.34 20.23
N VAL A 49 9.33 -0.36 19.35
CA VAL A 49 8.76 -0.46 18.00
C VAL A 49 9.73 -1.28 17.14
N UNK A 50 9.41 -2.30 16.88
CA UNK A 50 10.00 -3.08 16.30
C UNK A 50 10.07 -3.16 15.07
N PRO A 51 9.12 -2.88 14.35
CA PRO A 51 9.37 -3.05 12.92
C PRO A 51 10.54 -2.20 12.44
N THR A 52 11.25 -2.73 11.51
CA THR A 52 12.32 -1.97 10.84
C THR A 52 11.69 -0.80 10.06
N ALA A 53 12.51 0.15 9.63
CA ALA A 53 12.03 1.23 8.74
C ALA A 53 11.32 0.65 7.52
N ALA A 54 11.80 -0.44 7.01
CA ALA A 54 11.14 -1.16 5.92
C ALA A 54 9.73 -1.68 6.29
N UNK A 55 9.58 -1.95 7.47
CA UNK A 55 8.39 -2.40 7.93
C UNK A 55 7.43 -1.35 8.22
N UNK A 56 8.00 -0.62 8.61
CA UNK A 56 7.25 0.48 8.91
C UNK A 56 6.71 1.10 7.72
N ASN A 57 7.47 1.22 6.75
CA ASN A 57 7.09 1.77 5.46
C ASN A 57 6.13 0.85 4.70
N LYS A 58 6.00 -0.38 5.12
CA LYS A 58 5.09 -1.36 4.55
C LYS A 58 3.79 -1.52 5.34
N LEU A 59 3.39 -0.50 6.08
CA LEU A 59 2.10 -0.51 6.76
C LEU A 59 0.98 -0.46 5.73
N GLY A 60 0.64 -1.63 5.20
CA GLY A 60 -0.36 -1.76 4.14
C GLY A 60 -0.47 -3.20 3.67
N PHE A 61 -1.23 -3.37 2.63
CA PHE A 61 -1.43 -4.69 2.02
C PHE A 61 -0.21 -5.05 1.16
N GLU A 62 0.18 -6.31 1.19
CA GLU A 62 1.26 -6.80 0.34
C GLU A 62 0.85 -6.71 -1.13
N THR A 63 1.82 -6.45 -2.01
CA THR A 63 1.61 -6.43 -3.45
C THR A 63 0.97 -7.75 -3.90
N GLY A 64 -0.04 -7.66 -4.76
CA GLY A 64 -0.79 -8.82 -5.23
C GLY A 64 -2.04 -9.11 -4.40
N THR A 65 -2.24 -8.43 -3.26
CA THR A 65 -3.48 -8.57 -2.47
C THR A 65 -4.66 -8.01 -3.28
N VAL A 66 -5.71 -8.80 -3.40
CA VAL A 66 -6.95 -8.39 -4.07
C VAL A 66 -7.99 -8.06 -3.00
N MET A 67 -8.67 -6.93 -3.17
CA MET A 67 -9.70 -6.46 -2.22
C MET A 67 -10.95 -6.00 -2.95
N MET A 68 -12.08 -6.12 -2.27
CA MET A 68 -13.35 -5.52 -2.72
C MET A 68 -13.31 -4.01 -2.42
N TYR A 69 -13.78 -3.22 -3.36
CA TYR A 69 -13.71 -1.76 -3.25
C TYR A 69 -15.01 -1.11 -3.76
N ALA A 70 -15.70 -0.41 -2.88
CA ALA A 70 -17.04 0.13 -3.14
C ALA A 70 -16.99 1.56 -3.71
N SER A 71 -16.17 1.79 -4.76
CA SER A 71 -16.09 3.08 -5.44
C SER A 71 -15.87 2.87 -6.92
N ASN A 72 -16.30 3.85 -7.72
CA ASN A 72 -16.09 3.84 -9.17
C ASN A 72 -14.69 4.30 -9.58
N SER A 73 -13.91 4.84 -8.66
CA SER A 73 -12.55 5.30 -8.94
C SER A 73 -11.56 4.62 -8.00
N ILE A 74 -10.40 4.22 -8.52
CA ILE A 74 -9.35 3.61 -7.71
C ILE A 74 -8.79 4.63 -6.70
N PRO A 75 -8.30 4.16 -5.54
CA PRO A 75 -7.66 5.08 -4.59
C PRO A 75 -6.40 5.69 -5.20
N THR A 76 -6.38 7.01 -5.32
CA THR A 76 -5.24 7.75 -5.91
C THR A 76 -4.41 8.49 -4.87
N THR A 77 -4.78 8.38 -3.59
CA THR A 77 -4.19 9.17 -2.51
C THR A 77 -2.81 8.71 -2.06
N GLN A 78 -2.33 7.60 -2.61
CA GLN A 78 -1.05 7.01 -2.19
C GLN A 78 -0.11 6.79 -3.38
N THR A 79 -0.09 7.77 -4.31
CA THR A 79 0.80 7.64 -5.47
C THR A 79 2.22 8.02 -5.07
N ILE A 80 3.10 7.04 -5.01
CA ILE A 80 4.53 7.29 -4.84
C ILE A 80 5.16 7.20 -6.24
N SER A 81 5.72 8.30 -6.70
CA SER A 81 6.42 8.38 -8.00
C SER A 81 5.53 8.14 -9.23
N GLY A 82 4.24 8.54 -9.15
CA GLY A 82 3.34 8.47 -10.29
C GLY A 82 2.80 7.08 -10.61
N ILE A 83 3.11 6.08 -9.79
CA ILE A 83 2.61 4.71 -9.94
C ILE A 83 1.40 4.56 -9.02
N ASN A 84 0.29 4.09 -9.54
CA ASN A 84 -0.91 3.85 -8.74
C ASN A 84 -0.66 2.70 -7.76
N ASP A 85 -1.03 2.92 -6.50
CA ASP A 85 -0.91 1.90 -5.45
C ASP A 85 -1.87 0.73 -5.66
N PHE A 86 -2.93 0.95 -6.44
CA PHE A 86 -3.93 -0.06 -6.74
C PHE A 86 -4.34 0.03 -8.20
N LEU A 87 -4.68 -1.11 -8.79
CA LEU A 87 -5.24 -1.20 -10.14
C LEU A 87 -6.60 -1.91 -10.06
N LEU A 88 -7.51 -1.56 -10.96
CA LEU A 88 -8.78 -2.28 -11.08
C LEU A 88 -8.51 -3.69 -11.62
N CYS A 89 -9.23 -4.68 -11.08
CA CYS A 89 -9.18 -6.05 -11.58
C CYS A 89 -10.19 -6.21 -12.73
N ASP A 90 -9.88 -5.58 -13.86
CA ASP A 90 -10.72 -5.51 -15.04
C ASP A 90 -10.07 -6.11 -16.30
N GLY A 91 -8.99 -6.88 -16.11
CA GLY A 91 -8.28 -7.52 -17.21
C GLY A 91 -7.37 -6.59 -17.99
N SER A 92 -7.23 -5.33 -17.59
CA SER A 92 -6.39 -4.36 -18.29
C SER A 92 -4.93 -4.78 -18.33
N SER A 93 -4.22 -4.31 -19.35
CA SER A 93 -2.82 -4.64 -19.61
C SER A 93 -1.90 -3.53 -19.10
N PHE A 94 -0.84 -3.90 -18.40
CA PHE A 94 0.10 -2.96 -17.77
C PHE A 94 1.55 -3.35 -18.10
N SER A 95 2.43 -2.35 -18.12
CA SER A 95 3.85 -2.54 -18.41
C SER A 95 4.55 -3.31 -17.27
N THR A 96 5.33 -4.33 -17.63
CA THR A 96 6.14 -5.11 -16.69
C THR A 96 7.21 -4.27 -16.01
N SER A 97 7.71 -3.22 -16.69
CA SER A 97 8.74 -2.34 -16.12
C SER A 97 8.14 -1.34 -15.12
N THR A 98 6.93 -0.82 -15.40
CA THR A 98 6.26 0.13 -14.50
C THR A 98 5.79 -0.56 -13.21
N TYR A 99 5.22 -1.75 -13.33
CA TYR A 99 4.68 -2.50 -12.18
C TYR A 99 5.49 -3.78 -11.95
N SER A 100 6.82 -3.62 -11.88
CA SER A 100 7.75 -4.76 -11.84
C SER A 100 7.56 -5.67 -10.61
N VAL A 101 7.19 -5.10 -9.46
CA VAL A 101 6.95 -5.88 -8.24
C VAL A 101 5.70 -6.74 -8.41
N LEU A 102 4.61 -6.14 -8.88
CA LEU A 102 3.36 -6.88 -9.13
C LEU A 102 3.58 -7.96 -10.21
N PHE A 103 4.29 -7.60 -11.29
CA PHE A 103 4.63 -8.57 -12.33
C PHE A 103 5.46 -9.74 -11.77
N GLY A 104 6.37 -9.47 -10.84
CA GLY A 104 7.16 -10.51 -10.19
C GLY A 104 6.30 -11.51 -9.40
N ILE A 105 5.10 -11.09 -8.98
CA ILE A 105 4.19 -11.93 -8.18
C ILE A 105 3.20 -12.68 -9.06
N ILE A 106 2.51 -11.97 -9.96
CA ILE A 106 1.43 -12.61 -10.75
C ILE A 106 1.88 -13.05 -12.15
N GLY A 107 3.01 -12.54 -12.64
CA GLY A 107 3.52 -12.92 -13.96
C GLY A 107 2.50 -12.66 -15.06
N THR A 108 2.41 -13.57 -16.00
CA THR A 108 1.40 -13.57 -17.07
C THR A 108 0.25 -14.54 -16.79
N THR A 109 0.01 -14.88 -15.52
CA THR A 109 -1.05 -15.82 -15.09
C THR A 109 -2.43 -15.43 -15.64
N PHE A 110 -2.69 -14.10 -15.71
CA PHE A 110 -3.97 -13.57 -16.19
C PHE A 110 -3.87 -13.06 -17.64
N GLY A 111 -2.77 -13.40 -18.34
CA GLY A 111 -2.53 -12.98 -19.73
C GLY A 111 -1.43 -11.94 -19.86
N GLY A 112 -1.20 -11.51 -21.10
CA GLY A 112 -0.19 -10.52 -21.43
C GLY A 112 0.97 -11.09 -22.24
N SER A 113 1.70 -10.21 -22.92
CA SER A 113 2.88 -10.56 -23.73
C SER A 113 3.63 -9.28 -24.10
N GLY A 114 4.84 -9.43 -24.65
CA GLY A 114 5.60 -8.32 -25.23
C GLY A 114 5.92 -7.19 -24.27
N GLY A 115 6.27 -7.51 -23.04
CA GLY A 115 6.61 -6.48 -22.04
C GLY A 115 5.40 -5.99 -21.26
N ASN A 116 4.24 -6.64 -21.44
CA ASN A 116 3.01 -6.30 -20.70
C ASN A 116 2.44 -7.56 -20.04
N PHE A 117 1.70 -7.35 -18.97
CA PHE A 117 0.97 -8.39 -18.25
C PHE A 117 -0.43 -7.89 -17.93
N ASN A 118 -1.37 -8.80 -17.72
CA ASN A 118 -2.75 -8.42 -17.41
C ASN A 118 -3.04 -8.66 -15.94
N VAL A 119 -3.85 -7.77 -15.35
CA VAL A 119 -4.43 -7.97 -14.03
C VAL A 119 -5.61 -8.93 -14.14
N PRO A 120 -6.05 -9.57 -13.02
CA PRO A 120 -7.26 -10.41 -13.05
C PRO A 120 -8.47 -9.63 -13.57
N ASP A 121 -9.42 -10.33 -14.17
CA ASP A 121 -10.71 -9.74 -14.57
C ASP A 121 -11.82 -10.37 -13.72
N PHE A 122 -12.33 -9.61 -12.76
CA PHE A 122 -13.42 -10.06 -11.89
C PHE A 122 -14.78 -9.46 -12.27
N ARG A 123 -14.83 -8.76 -13.40
CA ARG A 123 -16.12 -8.24 -13.91
C ARG A 123 -16.98 -9.41 -14.33
N THR A 124 -17.99 -9.75 -13.81
CA THR A 124 -18.90 -10.88 -14.14
C THR A 124 -18.47 -12.23 -13.54
N PHE A 125 -17.38 -12.26 -12.76
CA PHE A 125 -16.93 -13.50 -12.10
C PHE A 125 -16.97 -13.36 -10.60
N PHE A 126 -17.23 -14.47 -9.91
CA PHE A 126 -17.09 -14.57 -8.46
C PHE A 126 -15.73 -15.21 -8.17
N PRO A 127 -14.91 -14.63 -7.30
CA PRO A 127 -13.64 -15.27 -6.94
C PRO A 127 -13.89 -16.58 -6.20
N ALA A 128 -13.12 -17.58 -6.55
CA ALA A 128 -13.17 -18.92 -5.94
C ALA A 128 -11.76 -19.33 -5.52
N GLY A 129 -11.68 -20.14 -4.48
CA GLY A 129 -10.39 -20.66 -4.02
C GLY A 129 -9.78 -21.62 -5.03
N VAL A 130 -8.45 -21.55 -5.18
CA VAL A 130 -7.69 -22.51 -6.00
C VAL A 130 -7.81 -23.89 -5.36
N GLY A 131 -8.04 -24.92 -6.18
CA GLY A 131 -8.18 -26.29 -5.69
C GLY A 131 -8.40 -27.27 -6.84
N SER A 132 -8.90 -28.45 -6.50
CA SER A 132 -9.14 -29.49 -7.50
C SER A 132 -10.13 -28.97 -8.56
N GLY A 133 -9.62 -28.81 -9.79
CA GLY A 133 -10.41 -28.30 -10.92
C GLY A 133 -10.47 -26.78 -11.02
N PHE A 134 -9.93 -26.04 -10.03
CA PHE A 134 -9.90 -24.58 -10.05
C PHE A 134 -8.45 -24.11 -10.08
N VAL A 135 -7.99 -23.71 -11.26
CA VAL A 135 -6.60 -23.27 -11.50
C VAL A 135 -6.53 -21.75 -11.55
N LEU A 136 -5.54 -21.20 -10.87
CA LEU A 136 -5.32 -19.75 -10.83
C LEU A 136 -5.20 -19.20 -12.27
N GLY A 137 -5.89 -18.09 -12.53
CA GLY A 137 -5.85 -17.42 -13.83
C GLY A 137 -6.75 -18.01 -14.89
N THR A 138 -7.48 -19.10 -14.59
CA THR A 138 -8.37 -19.76 -15.54
C THR A 138 -9.83 -19.55 -15.15
N SER A 139 -10.63 -19.03 -16.09
CA SER A 139 -12.09 -18.90 -15.88
C SER A 139 -12.72 -20.28 -15.84
N GLN A 140 -13.60 -20.50 -14.90
CA GLN A 140 -14.36 -21.75 -14.76
C GLN A 140 -15.85 -21.44 -14.71
N THR A 141 -16.64 -22.31 -15.32
CA THR A 141 -18.11 -22.22 -15.26
C THR A 141 -18.63 -23.20 -14.21
N ALA A 142 -19.23 -22.66 -13.16
CA ALA A 142 -19.93 -23.50 -12.19
C ALA A 142 -21.34 -23.75 -12.69
N THR A 143 -21.70 -25.02 -12.91
CA THR A 143 -23.03 -25.40 -13.34
C THR A 143 -23.90 -25.66 -12.12
N ALA A 144 -25.00 -24.93 -11.98
CA ALA A 144 -25.97 -25.19 -10.92
C ALA A 144 -26.69 -26.50 -11.21
N SER A 145 -26.76 -27.35 -10.20
CA SER A 145 -27.56 -28.58 -10.27
C SER A 145 -29.05 -28.19 -10.19
N SER A 146 -29.77 -28.39 -11.24
CA SER A 146 -31.20 -28.16 -11.50
C SER A 146 -32.00 -27.34 -10.44
N GLY A 147 -32.60 -26.26 -10.90
CA GLY A 147 -33.44 -25.39 -10.10
C GLY A 147 -33.31 -23.93 -10.52
N THR A 148 -34.36 -23.14 -10.30
CA THR A 148 -34.33 -21.72 -10.58
C THR A 148 -33.76 -21.00 -9.35
N ALA A 149 -32.43 -20.91 -9.26
CA ALA A 149 -31.79 -20.16 -8.19
C ALA A 149 -31.67 -18.70 -8.63
N VAL A 150 -32.31 -17.80 -7.91
CA VAL A 150 -32.15 -16.35 -8.11
C VAL A 150 -30.98 -15.88 -7.25
N LEU A 151 -29.89 -15.56 -7.90
CA LEU A 151 -28.72 -15.02 -7.21
C LEU A 151 -28.85 -13.50 -7.13
N LYS A 152 -28.99 -12.98 -5.94
CA LYS A 152 -28.97 -11.52 -5.72
C LYS A 152 -27.53 -11.08 -5.65
N VAL A 153 -27.13 -10.14 -6.51
CA VAL A 153 -25.76 -9.65 -6.58
C VAL A 153 -25.73 -8.14 -6.34
N GLN A 154 -24.74 -7.68 -5.63
CA GLN A 154 -24.45 -6.26 -5.45
C GLN A 154 -23.11 -6.01 -6.13
N PRO A 155 -23.09 -5.36 -7.30
CA PRO A 155 -21.81 -5.11 -7.98
C PRO A 155 -20.88 -4.25 -7.14
N ILE A 156 -19.61 -4.60 -7.14
CA ILE A 156 -18.56 -3.92 -6.41
C ILE A 156 -17.25 -4.16 -7.18
N ASN A 157 -16.37 -3.19 -7.17
CA ASN A 157 -15.08 -3.31 -7.84
C ASN A 157 -14.13 -4.18 -7.03
N TYR A 158 -13.22 -4.85 -7.72
CA TYR A 158 -12.07 -5.50 -7.13
C TYR A 158 -10.83 -4.71 -7.53
N ILE A 159 -9.93 -4.48 -6.58
CA ILE A 159 -8.66 -3.79 -6.81
C ILE A 159 -7.52 -4.68 -6.34
N ILE A 160 -6.36 -4.55 -7.01
CA ILE A 160 -5.15 -5.31 -6.67
C ILE A 160 -4.05 -4.33 -6.27
N LYS A 161 -3.34 -4.63 -5.20
CA LYS A 161 -2.22 -3.80 -4.71
C LYS A 161 -1.01 -3.99 -5.64
N THR A 162 -0.41 -2.87 -6.09
CA THR A 162 0.78 -2.87 -6.95
C THR A 162 2.08 -2.92 -6.18
#